data_21fdd1a2445eaed64b5c7f4cb2b6f0eb
#
_entry.id   21fdd1a2445eaed64b5c7f4cb2b6f0eb
#
_cell.length_a   1.000
_cell.length_b   1.000
_cell.length_c   1.000
_cell.angle_alpha   90.00
_cell.angle_beta   90.00
_cell.angle_gamma   90.00
#
_symmetry.space_group_name_H-M   'P 1'
#
loop_
_entity.id
_entity.type
_entity.pdbx_description
1 polymer ?
#
loop_
_entity_poly.entity_id
_entity_poly.type
_entity_poly.pdbx_seq_one_letter_code
_entity_poly.pdbx_strand_id
1 'polypeptide(L)'
;MSNYVNLLDIVYPVGSIYISMSSASPADVIGGTWSRIKDKFLYGTDNTSTGGENTHALTVSEMPSHSHSYRTEWPIALSDQPANWQMANGNLGWFLSFGMYNTSSIGDGAPHNNMPAYQGCYIYYRTA
;
A
#
# COMPACT_ATOMS: atom_id res chain seq x y z
N MET A 1 -30.29 49.37 -12.99
CA MET A 1 -29.37 48.64 -12.09
C MET A 1 -28.20 48.18 -12.95
N SER A 2 -27.00 48.60 -12.62
CA SER A 2 -25.81 48.08 -13.29
C SER A 2 -25.57 46.65 -12.79
N ASN A 3 -25.68 45.66 -13.67
CA ASN A 3 -25.28 44.27 -13.36
C ASN A 3 -23.75 44.22 -13.36
N TYR A 4 -23.15 44.46 -12.21
CA TYR A 4 -21.73 44.16 -12.05
C TYR A 4 -21.56 42.66 -11.98
N VAL A 5 -20.92 42.10 -12.99
CA VAL A 5 -20.52 40.68 -12.98
C VAL A 5 -19.22 40.61 -12.21
N ASN A 6 -19.18 39.83 -11.13
CA ASN A 6 -17.97 39.59 -10.39
C ASN A 6 -17.05 38.68 -11.24
N LEU A 7 -15.90 39.20 -11.64
CA LEU A 7 -14.95 38.45 -12.47
C LEU A 7 -14.50 37.16 -11.78
N LEU A 8 -14.40 37.17 -10.45
CA LEU A 8 -14.06 35.98 -9.68
C LEU A 8 -15.07 34.84 -9.90
N ASP A 9 -16.38 35.17 -9.96
CA ASP A 9 -17.45 34.17 -10.17
C ASP A 9 -17.47 33.61 -11.57
N ILE A 10 -16.90 34.34 -12.54
CA ILE A 10 -16.74 33.86 -13.93
C ILE A 10 -15.52 32.95 -14.03
N VAL A 11 -14.37 33.36 -13.49
CA VAL A 11 -13.10 32.66 -13.66
C VAL A 11 -13.00 31.47 -12.70
N TYR A 12 -13.48 31.65 -11.49
CA TYR A 12 -13.47 30.64 -10.44
C TYR A 12 -14.86 30.53 -9.76
N PRO A 13 -15.87 29.98 -10.41
CA PRO A 13 -17.15 29.71 -9.75
C PRO A 13 -16.97 28.83 -8.52
N VAL A 14 -17.91 28.89 -7.57
CA VAL A 14 -17.89 28.01 -6.38
C VAL A 14 -17.74 26.55 -6.79
N GLY A 15 -16.79 25.85 -6.14
CA GLY A 15 -16.38 24.48 -6.52
C GLY A 15 -15.13 24.43 -7.42
N SER A 16 -14.66 25.55 -7.97
CA SER A 16 -13.44 25.57 -8.78
C SER A 16 -12.20 25.24 -7.97
N ILE A 17 -11.24 24.61 -8.64
CA ILE A 17 -9.90 24.29 -8.08
C ILE A 17 -8.91 25.37 -8.49
N TYR A 18 -8.11 25.83 -7.52
CA TYR A 18 -6.96 26.71 -7.71
C TYR A 18 -5.68 25.95 -7.32
N ILE A 19 -4.69 25.93 -8.19
CA ILE A 19 -3.41 25.27 -7.96
C ILE A 19 -2.28 26.29 -8.12
N SER A 20 -1.37 26.36 -7.16
CA SER A 20 -0.26 27.30 -7.17
C SER A 20 0.99 26.71 -6.53
N MET A 21 2.16 27.16 -6.98
CA MET A 21 3.44 26.93 -6.31
C MET A 21 3.68 27.92 -5.15
N SER A 22 2.91 29.01 -5.10
CA SER A 22 2.97 29.99 -4.01
C SER A 22 2.15 29.54 -2.81
N SER A 23 2.68 29.76 -1.61
CA SER A 23 1.97 29.49 -0.35
C SER A 23 0.85 30.51 -0.02
N ALA A 24 0.76 31.63 -0.77
CA ALA A 24 -0.28 32.63 -0.58
C ALA A 24 -1.67 32.02 -0.81
N SER A 25 -2.61 32.35 0.07
CA SER A 25 -3.99 31.94 -0.09
C SER A 25 -4.62 32.63 -1.32
N PRO A 26 -5.39 31.94 -2.17
CA PRO A 26 -6.14 32.63 -3.22
C PRO A 26 -7.11 33.68 -2.66
N ALA A 27 -7.59 33.53 -1.43
CA ALA A 27 -8.41 34.54 -0.77
C ALA A 27 -7.71 35.91 -0.67
N ASP A 28 -6.38 35.90 -0.43
CA ASP A 28 -5.58 37.12 -0.29
C ASP A 28 -5.23 37.76 -1.64
N VAL A 29 -5.25 36.99 -2.73
CA VAL A 29 -4.83 37.43 -4.06
C VAL A 29 -6.01 37.83 -4.94
N ILE A 30 -7.06 37.02 -4.95
CA ILE A 30 -8.21 37.15 -5.86
C ILE A 30 -9.56 37.28 -5.13
N GLY A 31 -9.56 37.15 -3.80
CA GLY A 31 -10.78 37.19 -2.98
C GLY A 31 -11.51 35.84 -2.92
N GLY A 32 -12.71 35.85 -2.34
CA GLY A 32 -13.52 34.63 -2.14
C GLY A 32 -13.13 33.84 -0.90
N THR A 33 -13.83 32.74 -0.69
CA THR A 33 -13.55 31.80 0.42
C THR A 33 -13.06 30.48 -0.14
N TRP A 34 -11.95 30.00 0.40
CA TRP A 34 -11.24 28.84 -0.12
C TRP A 34 -10.89 27.85 0.99
N SER A 35 -11.02 26.57 0.67
CA SER A 35 -10.57 25.47 1.53
C SER A 35 -9.39 24.77 0.90
N ARG A 36 -8.35 24.48 1.70
CA ARG A 36 -7.12 23.85 1.24
C ARG A 36 -7.27 22.32 1.18
N ILE A 37 -6.83 21.71 0.07
CA ILE A 37 -6.66 20.26 -0.06
C ILE A 37 -5.21 19.93 0.31
N LYS A 38 -5.00 19.03 1.27
CA LYS A 38 -3.69 18.60 1.74
C LYS A 38 -3.56 17.09 1.66
N ASP A 39 -2.34 16.62 1.41
CA ASP A 39 -1.95 15.21 1.46
C ASP A 39 -2.82 14.30 0.60
N LYS A 40 -3.25 14.82 -0.56
CA LYS A 40 -4.11 14.13 -1.53
C LYS A 40 -3.71 14.45 -2.96
N PHE A 41 -3.80 13.44 -3.82
CA PHE A 41 -3.82 13.63 -5.26
C PHE A 41 -5.25 13.94 -5.72
N LEU A 42 -5.37 14.75 -6.77
CA LEU A 42 -6.67 14.95 -7.41
C LEU A 42 -6.97 13.78 -8.34
N TYR A 43 -8.10 13.16 -8.16
CA TYR A 43 -8.57 12.04 -8.94
C TYR A 43 -9.93 12.35 -9.55
N GLY A 44 -10.07 12.20 -10.88
CA GLY A 44 -11.34 12.41 -11.59
C GLY A 44 -12.31 11.27 -11.28
N THR A 45 -13.47 11.61 -10.73
CA THR A 45 -14.50 10.65 -10.32
C THR A 45 -15.88 11.29 -10.44
N ASP A 46 -16.94 10.50 -10.37
CA ASP A 46 -18.34 10.93 -10.45
C ASP A 46 -18.84 11.63 -9.17
N ASN A 47 -18.03 11.70 -8.14
CA ASN A 47 -18.36 12.32 -6.86
C ASN A 47 -17.16 13.03 -6.23
N THR A 48 -17.36 13.73 -5.12
CA THR A 48 -16.31 14.46 -4.38
C THR A 48 -15.80 13.69 -3.17
N SER A 49 -15.94 12.36 -3.15
CA SER A 49 -15.44 11.52 -2.06
C SER A 49 -13.92 11.57 -1.95
N THR A 50 -13.41 11.24 -0.78
CA THR A 50 -11.98 11.08 -0.54
C THR A 50 -11.66 9.62 -0.27
N GLY A 51 -10.50 9.14 -0.73
CA GLY A 51 -10.09 7.76 -0.54
C GLY A 51 -8.59 7.59 -0.72
N GLY A 52 -8.15 6.35 -0.71
CA GLY A 52 -6.74 5.97 -0.82
C GLY A 52 -5.96 6.16 0.48
N GLU A 53 -4.75 5.66 0.47
CA GLU A 53 -3.80 5.75 1.58
C GLU A 53 -2.37 5.99 1.07
N ASN A 54 -1.59 6.74 1.84
CA ASN A 54 -0.21 7.09 1.47
C ASN A 54 0.79 5.95 1.73
N THR A 55 0.47 5.08 2.67
CA THR A 55 1.26 3.89 3.03
C THR A 55 0.34 2.69 3.12
N HIS A 56 0.82 1.54 2.69
CA HIS A 56 0.04 0.31 2.69
C HIS A 56 0.83 -0.86 3.25
N ALA A 57 0.22 -1.65 4.14
CA ALA A 57 0.74 -2.93 4.59
C ALA A 57 0.01 -4.05 3.85
N LEU A 58 0.76 -4.85 3.08
CA LEU A 58 0.17 -5.94 2.30
C LEU A 58 -0.55 -6.94 3.21
N THR A 59 -1.77 -7.26 2.85
CA THR A 59 -2.53 -8.36 3.45
C THR A 59 -2.26 -9.68 2.73
N VAL A 60 -2.58 -10.79 3.35
CA VAL A 60 -2.42 -12.12 2.73
C VAL A 60 -3.21 -12.24 1.43
N SER A 61 -4.39 -11.61 1.35
CA SER A 61 -5.25 -11.65 0.16
C SER A 61 -4.71 -10.85 -1.02
N GLU A 62 -3.79 -9.93 -0.80
CA GLU A 62 -3.16 -9.10 -1.83
C GLU A 62 -1.89 -9.71 -2.40
N MET A 63 -1.37 -10.76 -1.75
CA MET A 63 -0.25 -11.51 -2.26
C MET A 63 -0.71 -12.52 -3.31
N PRO A 64 0.02 -12.68 -4.43
CA PRO A 64 -0.23 -13.77 -5.36
C PRO A 64 -0.15 -15.12 -4.64
N SER A 65 -1.06 -16.05 -4.96
CA SER A 65 -0.98 -17.40 -4.44
C SER A 65 0.33 -18.06 -4.90
N HIS A 66 1.14 -18.48 -3.95
CA HIS A 66 2.41 -19.16 -4.22
C HIS A 66 2.69 -20.21 -3.16
N SER A 67 3.47 -21.20 -3.53
CA SER A 67 3.91 -22.27 -2.64
C SER A 67 5.38 -22.55 -2.86
N HIS A 68 6.07 -22.91 -1.80
CA HIS A 68 7.43 -23.43 -1.85
C HIS A 68 7.42 -24.88 -1.41
N SER A 69 7.92 -25.78 -2.26
CA SER A 69 8.17 -27.16 -1.89
C SER A 69 9.67 -27.32 -1.60
N TYR A 70 9.99 -27.70 -0.40
CA TYR A 70 11.36 -28.02 -0.03
C TYR A 70 11.43 -29.47 0.39
N ARG A 71 12.17 -30.27 -0.36
CA ARG A 71 12.42 -31.68 -0.06
C ARG A 71 13.81 -31.82 0.49
N THR A 72 13.93 -32.22 1.74
CA THR A 72 15.20 -32.66 2.31
C THR A 72 15.27 -34.18 2.33
N GLU A 73 16.26 -34.70 1.66
CA GLU A 73 16.68 -36.07 1.81
C GLU A 73 17.89 -36.07 2.72
N TRP A 74 17.68 -36.28 4.01
CA TRP A 74 18.77 -36.49 4.95
C TRP A 74 18.86 -37.99 5.26
N PRO A 75 20.02 -38.63 5.07
CA PRO A 75 20.26 -39.93 5.65
C PRO A 75 20.30 -39.76 7.17
N ILE A 76 19.31 -40.28 7.88
CA ILE A 76 19.35 -40.35 9.35
C ILE A 76 20.33 -41.44 9.71
N ALA A 77 21.45 -41.10 10.34
CA ALA A 77 22.34 -42.07 10.96
C ALA A 77 21.56 -42.83 12.04
N LEU A 78 21.58 -44.13 12.00
CA LEU A 78 20.85 -45.01 12.93
C LEU A 78 21.32 -44.89 14.40
N SER A 79 22.31 -44.06 14.69
CA SER A 79 22.85 -43.86 16.05
C SER A 79 21.87 -43.20 17.03
N ASP A 80 20.85 -42.51 16.54
CA ASP A 80 19.89 -41.75 17.37
C ASP A 80 18.54 -42.45 17.53
N GLN A 81 18.42 -43.72 17.10
CA GLN A 81 17.18 -44.47 17.25
C GLN A 81 17.15 -45.24 18.57
N PRO A 82 16.02 -45.32 19.27
CA PRO A 82 15.90 -46.09 20.48
C PRO A 82 16.23 -47.58 20.22
N ALA A 83 16.93 -48.20 21.13
CA ALA A 83 17.50 -49.56 21.00
C ALA A 83 16.52 -50.69 20.70
N ASN A 84 15.23 -50.43 20.63
CA ASN A 84 14.16 -51.41 20.33
C ASN A 84 13.65 -51.39 18.89
N TRP A 85 14.27 -50.60 18.01
CA TRP A 85 13.92 -50.65 16.56
C TRP A 85 14.66 -51.77 15.88
N GLN A 86 14.10 -53.00 15.97
CA GLN A 86 14.56 -54.13 15.18
C GLN A 86 13.80 -54.17 13.84
N MET A 87 14.54 -54.01 12.75
CA MET A 87 14.03 -54.34 11.43
C MET A 87 13.91 -55.86 11.30
N ALA A 88 12.69 -56.34 11.05
CA ALA A 88 12.47 -57.69 10.56
C ALA A 88 13.20 -57.83 9.22
N ASN A 89 14.19 -58.76 9.17
CA ASN A 89 14.94 -59.19 7.97
C ASN A 89 16.32 -58.57 7.72
N GLY A 90 17.05 -58.01 8.70
CA GLY A 90 18.49 -57.84 8.53
C GLY A 90 18.99 -56.96 7.37
N ASN A 91 18.12 -56.30 6.69
CA ASN A 91 18.49 -55.38 5.61
C ASN A 91 18.57 -53.96 6.14
N LEU A 92 19.73 -53.33 6.05
CA LEU A 92 19.92 -51.91 6.36
C LEU A 92 19.18 -51.08 5.33
N GLY A 93 17.86 -50.92 5.52
CA GLY A 93 17.06 -50.03 4.72
C GLY A 93 17.28 -48.60 5.19
N TRP A 94 17.63 -47.74 4.31
CA TRP A 94 17.65 -46.31 4.55
C TRP A 94 16.22 -45.80 4.65
N PHE A 95 15.81 -45.30 5.82
CA PHE A 95 14.54 -44.60 5.92
C PHE A 95 14.77 -43.15 5.53
N LEU A 96 14.09 -42.73 4.48
CA LEU A 96 13.96 -41.33 4.16
C LEU A 96 12.80 -40.76 5.00
N SER A 97 13.12 -39.99 6.03
CA SER A 97 12.12 -39.21 6.72
C SER A 97 11.80 -37.99 5.86
N PHE A 98 10.58 -37.96 5.35
CA PHE A 98 10.07 -36.79 4.64
C PHE A 98 9.52 -35.81 5.68
N GLY A 99 10.33 -34.87 6.11
CA GLY A 99 9.88 -33.72 6.90
C GLY A 99 9.46 -32.60 5.98
N MET A 100 8.24 -32.10 6.13
CA MET A 100 7.89 -30.80 5.58
C MET A 100 8.45 -29.73 6.51
N TYR A 101 9.48 -29.04 6.06
CA TYR A 101 10.04 -27.90 6.78
C TYR A 101 9.54 -26.63 6.16
N ASN A 102 9.11 -25.70 7.01
CA ASN A 102 8.82 -24.34 6.58
C ASN A 102 10.13 -23.57 6.45
N THR A 103 10.24 -22.76 5.40
CA THR A 103 11.30 -21.76 5.33
C THR A 103 11.14 -20.74 6.45
N SER A 104 12.25 -20.14 6.89
CA SER A 104 12.17 -19.02 7.84
C SER A 104 11.34 -17.88 7.26
N SER A 105 10.54 -17.26 8.10
CA SER A 105 9.84 -16.03 7.71
C SER A 105 10.86 -14.89 7.57
N ILE A 106 10.75 -14.14 6.47
CA ILE A 106 11.51 -12.91 6.24
C ILE A 106 10.50 -11.81 5.94
N GLY A 107 10.69 -10.65 6.60
CA GLY A 107 9.80 -9.50 6.53
C GLY A 107 9.10 -9.25 7.86
N ASP A 108 8.87 -7.99 8.16
CA ASP A 108 8.25 -7.53 9.40
C ASP A 108 6.78 -7.09 9.22
N GLY A 109 6.27 -7.14 7.99
CA GLY A 109 4.92 -6.65 7.66
C GLY A 109 4.77 -5.13 7.75
N ALA A 110 5.90 -4.39 7.77
CA ALA A 110 5.85 -2.95 7.83
C ALA A 110 5.16 -2.34 6.59
N PRO A 111 4.37 -1.26 6.76
CA PRO A 111 3.79 -0.56 5.63
C PRO A 111 4.86 -0.01 4.69
N HIS A 112 4.64 -0.15 3.39
CA HIS A 112 5.48 0.47 2.38
C HIS A 112 4.87 1.79 1.89
N ASN A 113 5.72 2.67 1.35
CA ASN A 113 5.27 3.89 0.70
C ASN A 113 4.52 3.55 -0.60
N ASN A 114 3.28 3.99 -0.68
CA ASN A 114 2.40 3.79 -1.84
C ASN A 114 2.33 5.03 -2.76
N MET A 115 3.12 6.06 -2.47
CA MET A 115 3.12 7.31 -3.22
C MET A 115 4.12 7.26 -4.37
N PRO A 116 3.71 7.56 -5.62
CA PRO A 116 4.64 7.78 -6.72
C PRO A 116 5.48 9.04 -6.48
N ALA A 117 6.54 9.24 -7.26
CA ALA A 117 7.28 10.50 -7.24
C ALA A 117 6.34 11.67 -7.59
N TYR A 118 6.38 12.74 -6.81
CA TYR A 118 5.47 13.87 -6.94
C TYR A 118 6.20 15.21 -6.79
N GLN A 119 5.59 16.26 -7.33
CA GLN A 119 5.92 17.65 -7.05
C GLN A 119 4.83 18.25 -6.19
N GLY A 120 5.19 18.72 -4.99
CA GLY A 120 4.24 19.40 -4.10
C GLY A 120 3.80 20.76 -4.65
N CYS A 121 2.52 21.05 -4.51
CA CYS A 121 1.93 22.36 -4.82
C CYS A 121 0.80 22.66 -3.81
N TYR A 122 0.31 23.88 -3.84
CA TYR A 122 -0.81 24.32 -3.01
C TYR A 122 -2.10 24.20 -3.80
N ILE A 123 -3.05 23.42 -3.30
CA ILE A 123 -4.34 23.15 -3.94
C ILE A 123 -5.45 23.66 -3.04
N TYR A 124 -6.35 24.44 -3.61
CA TYR A 124 -7.52 24.97 -2.93
C TYR A 124 -8.77 24.74 -3.79
N TYR A 125 -9.91 24.60 -3.15
CA TYR A 125 -11.21 24.69 -3.84
C TYR A 125 -12.03 25.83 -3.26
N ARG A 126 -12.77 26.52 -4.13
CA ARG A 126 -13.60 27.67 -3.73
C ARG A 126 -14.89 27.18 -3.06
N THR A 127 -15.20 27.71 -1.89
CA THR A 127 -16.39 27.38 -1.09
C THR A 127 -17.45 28.50 -1.09
N ALA A 128 -17.05 29.75 -1.30
CA ALA A 128 -17.94 30.91 -1.42
C ALA A 128 -17.29 32.06 -2.19
#